data_20cde3c01d8303acf637bd0030c22380
#
_entry.id   20cde3c01d8303acf637bd0030c22380
#
_cell.length_a   1.000
_cell.length_b   1.000
_cell.length_c   1.000
_cell.angle_alpha   90.00
_cell.angle_beta   90.00
_cell.angle_gamma   90.00
#
_symmetry.space_group_name_H-M   'P 1'
#
loop_
_entity.id
_entity.type
_entity.pdbx_description
1 polymer ?
#
loop_
_entity_poly.entity_id
_entity_poly.type
_entity_poly.pdbx_seq_one_letter_code
_entity_poly.pdbx_strand_id
1 'polypeptide(L)'
;MKTSIVAVAALVMSSLALSFSVSPSTTHGAFDKPMRSDTDARRATNSGERSANGDAAPSPEAAPQTPLKLPLTDPKVFVSKSKRELRLYAGGELVRTYRIALGTNPVDDKVRQGDRATPEGDFYICVKNARSNFYLSLGLSYPNAEDAARGLRDKLITRAQYEQIVRAIRSKRRPPWDTALGGEIFIHGGGTEGDWTWGCVALANTDIKELFDALPMGTPVKIER
;
A
#
# COMPACT_ATOMS: atom_id res chain seq x y z
N MET A 1 46.78 47.89 24.77
CA MET A 1 47.51 46.70 25.19
C MET A 1 46.80 46.11 26.40
N LYS A 2 45.94 45.07 26.21
CA LYS A 2 45.51 44.18 27.29
C LYS A 2 45.12 42.89 26.60
N THR A 3 45.95 41.88 26.68
CA THR A 3 45.86 40.53 26.22
C THR A 3 44.98 39.72 27.18
N SER A 4 43.87 39.16 26.73
CA SER A 4 43.10 38.18 27.51
C SER A 4 43.30 36.80 26.91
N ILE A 5 43.91 35.95 27.73
CA ILE A 5 44.11 34.52 27.49
C ILE A 5 42.81 33.81 27.92
N VAL A 6 42.18 33.09 26.98
CA VAL A 6 41.06 32.18 27.29
C VAL A 6 41.61 30.76 27.34
N ALA A 7 41.51 30.15 28.51
CA ALA A 7 41.91 28.75 28.76
C ALA A 7 40.84 27.80 28.19
N VAL A 8 41.31 26.81 27.40
CA VAL A 8 40.50 25.70 26.92
C VAL A 8 40.60 24.56 27.94
N ALA A 9 39.50 24.25 28.60
CA ALA A 9 39.39 23.07 29.46
C ALA A 9 38.95 21.88 28.61
N ALA A 10 39.83 20.89 28.43
CA ALA A 10 39.53 19.60 27.81
C ALA A 10 38.86 18.69 28.87
N LEU A 11 37.59 18.31 28.60
CA LEU A 11 36.87 17.32 29.40
C LEU A 11 37.07 15.95 28.78
N VAL A 12 37.80 15.07 29.45
CA VAL A 12 38.00 13.68 29.12
C VAL A 12 36.78 12.88 29.63
N MET A 13 35.94 12.38 28.72
CA MET A 13 34.87 11.46 29.07
C MET A 13 35.38 10.02 28.95
N SER A 14 35.50 9.33 30.07
CA SER A 14 35.73 7.89 30.17
C SER A 14 34.52 7.10 29.71
N SER A 15 34.70 6.33 28.66
CA SER A 15 33.70 5.36 28.17
C SER A 15 33.75 4.09 29.01
N LEU A 16 32.70 3.82 29.77
CA LEU A 16 32.50 2.54 30.46
C LEU A 16 31.70 1.65 29.54
N ALA A 17 32.35 0.66 28.93
CA ALA A 17 31.72 -0.37 28.12
C ALA A 17 31.11 -1.44 29.04
N LEU A 18 29.77 -1.53 29.13
CA LEU A 18 29.06 -2.66 29.70
C LEU A 18 28.84 -3.71 28.59
N SER A 19 29.57 -4.82 28.69
CA SER A 19 29.34 -6.00 27.86
C SER A 19 28.17 -6.79 28.43
N PHE A 20 27.04 -6.85 27.71
CA PHE A 20 25.97 -7.81 27.98
C PHE A 20 26.18 -9.06 27.10
N SER A 21 26.53 -10.17 27.76
CA SER A 21 26.51 -11.50 27.18
C SER A 21 25.07 -11.98 27.07
N VAL A 22 24.57 -12.22 25.86
CA VAL A 22 23.32 -12.91 25.62
C VAL A 22 23.61 -14.32 25.15
N SER A 23 23.26 -15.31 25.99
CA SER A 23 23.27 -16.74 25.63
C SER A 23 22.08 -17.09 24.74
N PRO A 24 22.24 -17.93 23.71
CA PRO A 24 21.11 -18.39 22.91
C PRO A 24 20.42 -19.58 23.62
N SER A 25 19.16 -19.43 23.93
CA SER A 25 18.29 -20.54 24.33
C SER A 25 17.71 -21.22 23.09
N THR A 26 18.19 -22.43 22.87
CA THR A 26 17.63 -23.38 21.89
C THR A 26 16.42 -24.05 22.50
N THR A 27 15.23 -23.87 21.90
CA THR A 27 14.11 -24.77 22.13
C THR A 27 13.61 -25.32 20.81
N HIS A 28 13.94 -26.60 20.60
CA HIS A 28 13.29 -27.48 19.63
C HIS A 28 11.87 -27.79 20.10
N GLY A 29 10.90 -27.59 19.24
CA GLY A 29 9.53 -28.05 19.41
C GLY A 29 8.98 -28.49 18.06
N ALA A 30 9.31 -29.74 17.69
CA ALA A 30 8.67 -30.42 16.58
C ALA A 30 7.25 -30.80 16.96
N PHE A 31 6.27 -30.44 16.14
CA PHE A 31 4.97 -31.11 16.09
C PHE A 31 4.70 -31.53 14.66
N ASP A 32 5.19 -32.73 14.40
CA ASP A 32 4.80 -33.55 13.27
C ASP A 32 3.50 -34.27 13.66
N LYS A 33 2.43 -34.16 12.90
CA LYS A 33 1.25 -34.99 13.04
C LYS A 33 0.73 -35.36 11.65
N PRO A 34 0.77 -36.65 11.28
CA PRO A 34 0.34 -37.09 9.98
C PRO A 34 -1.18 -37.13 9.87
N MET A 35 -1.65 -36.65 8.73
CA MET A 35 -3.05 -36.70 8.30
C MET A 35 -3.37 -38.10 7.80
N ARG A 36 -4.29 -38.77 8.47
CA ARG A 36 -4.81 -40.09 8.06
C ARG A 36 -5.74 -39.93 6.86
N SER A 37 -5.48 -40.74 5.88
CA SER A 37 -6.37 -41.05 4.78
C SER A 37 -7.49 -42.01 5.28
N ASP A 38 -8.74 -41.63 5.11
CA ASP A 38 -9.84 -42.59 5.12
C ASP A 38 -10.59 -42.52 3.77
N THR A 39 -10.29 -43.51 2.98
CA THR A 39 -11.13 -43.96 1.86
C THR A 39 -12.27 -44.74 2.45
N ASP A 40 -13.52 -44.32 2.22
CA ASP A 40 -14.61 -45.26 2.20
C ASP A 40 -15.67 -44.85 1.15
N ALA A 41 -15.89 -45.82 0.28
CA ALA A 41 -16.81 -45.75 -0.83
C ALA A 41 -18.24 -46.02 -0.37
N ARG A 42 -19.20 -45.18 -0.78
CA ARG A 42 -20.56 -45.64 -1.00
C ARG A 42 -21.17 -45.01 -2.26
N ARG A 43 -21.32 -45.88 -3.20
CA ARG A 43 -22.12 -45.79 -4.41
C ARG A 43 -23.61 -45.67 -4.07
N ALA A 44 -24.26 -44.58 -4.50
CA ALA A 44 -25.70 -44.58 -4.71
C ALA A 44 -26.06 -43.85 -5.99
N THR A 45 -26.66 -44.58 -6.90
CA THR A 45 -27.33 -44.16 -8.13
C THR A 45 -28.60 -43.40 -7.81
N ASN A 46 -28.87 -42.26 -8.43
CA ASN A 46 -30.08 -42.12 -9.24
C ASN A 46 -30.21 -40.70 -9.88
N SER A 47 -30.40 -40.76 -11.17
CA SER A 47 -31.30 -40.03 -12.06
C SER A 47 -31.77 -38.60 -11.74
N GLY A 48 -31.43 -37.71 -12.68
CA GLY A 48 -32.35 -36.82 -13.36
C GLY A 48 -32.75 -35.55 -12.65
N GLU A 49 -32.17 -34.43 -13.12
CA GLU A 49 -33.04 -33.37 -13.63
C GLU A 49 -32.14 -32.25 -14.22
N ARG A 50 -32.50 -31.89 -15.44
CA ARG A 50 -31.92 -30.77 -16.16
C ARG A 50 -32.37 -29.49 -15.47
N SER A 51 -31.45 -28.62 -15.07
CA SER A 51 -31.80 -27.24 -14.84
C SER A 51 -30.75 -26.36 -15.48
N ALA A 52 -31.22 -25.70 -16.50
CA ALA A 52 -30.80 -24.41 -17.06
C ALA A 52 -29.37 -23.95 -16.84
N ASN A 53 -28.59 -24.01 -17.89
CA ASN A 53 -27.47 -23.11 -18.15
C ASN A 53 -27.98 -21.69 -18.05
N GLY A 54 -27.67 -21.04 -16.92
CA GLY A 54 -27.66 -19.60 -16.85
C GLY A 54 -26.37 -19.15 -17.54
N ASP A 55 -26.46 -18.79 -18.81
CA ASP A 55 -25.42 -18.03 -19.50
C ASP A 55 -25.20 -16.75 -18.74
N ALA A 56 -24.17 -16.73 -17.89
CA ALA A 56 -23.59 -15.49 -17.42
C ALA A 56 -22.99 -14.82 -18.65
N ALA A 57 -23.64 -13.75 -19.11
CA ALA A 57 -23.15 -12.94 -20.21
C ALA A 57 -21.68 -12.57 -19.93
N PRO A 58 -20.76 -12.74 -20.89
CA PRO A 58 -19.39 -12.27 -20.71
C PRO A 58 -19.43 -10.78 -20.42
N SER A 59 -18.72 -10.37 -19.35
CA SER A 59 -18.46 -8.95 -19.10
C SER A 59 -17.97 -8.32 -20.39
N PRO A 60 -18.46 -7.13 -20.79
CA PRO A 60 -18.05 -6.50 -22.03
C PRO A 60 -16.52 -6.36 -22.01
N GLU A 61 -15.88 -7.12 -22.90
CA GLU A 61 -14.44 -7.00 -23.17
C GLU A 61 -14.18 -5.53 -23.52
N ALA A 62 -13.38 -4.87 -22.71
CA ALA A 62 -13.08 -3.46 -22.90
C ALA A 62 -12.53 -3.27 -24.32
N ALA A 63 -13.20 -2.44 -25.13
CA ALA A 63 -12.75 -2.14 -26.48
C ALA A 63 -11.25 -1.74 -26.46
N PRO A 64 -10.45 -2.11 -27.47
CA PRO A 64 -9.03 -1.82 -27.50
C PRO A 64 -8.81 -0.32 -27.37
N GLN A 65 -8.26 0.09 -26.23
CA GLN A 65 -8.00 1.52 -25.98
C GLN A 65 -6.75 1.94 -26.75
N THR A 66 -6.86 3.09 -27.41
CA THR A 66 -5.69 3.70 -28.08
C THR A 66 -4.57 3.91 -27.04
N PRO A 67 -3.32 3.50 -27.30
CA PRO A 67 -2.22 3.70 -26.36
C PRO A 67 -2.07 5.16 -25.91
N LEU A 68 -1.69 5.37 -24.65
CA LEU A 68 -1.41 6.72 -24.12
C LEU A 68 -0.23 7.34 -24.88
N LYS A 69 -0.39 8.60 -25.28
CA LYS A 69 0.74 9.40 -25.82
C LYS A 69 1.61 9.87 -24.65
N LEU A 70 2.84 9.39 -24.59
CA LEU A 70 3.80 9.76 -23.56
C LEU A 70 4.81 10.79 -24.06
N PRO A 71 5.36 11.66 -23.20
CA PRO A 71 5.02 11.81 -21.77
C PRO A 71 3.67 12.50 -21.56
N LEU A 72 3.01 12.20 -20.42
CA LEU A 72 1.78 12.88 -20.02
C LEU A 72 2.08 14.28 -19.46
N THR A 73 1.25 15.26 -19.83
CA THR A 73 1.31 16.61 -19.26
C THR A 73 0.52 16.66 -17.95
N ASP A 74 1.16 17.08 -16.84
CA ASP A 74 0.56 17.24 -15.51
C ASP A 74 -0.36 16.05 -15.10
N PRO A 75 0.19 14.81 -15.04
CA PRO A 75 -0.62 13.64 -14.72
C PRO A 75 -1.14 13.68 -13.28
N LYS A 76 -2.41 13.30 -13.09
CA LYS A 76 -3.06 13.19 -11.79
C LYS A 76 -3.90 11.91 -11.75
N VAL A 77 -3.89 11.26 -10.61
CA VAL A 77 -4.69 10.06 -10.35
C VAL A 77 -5.79 10.40 -9.36
N PHE A 78 -7.00 9.97 -9.67
CA PHE A 78 -8.15 10.06 -8.78
C PHE A 78 -8.74 8.67 -8.58
N VAL A 79 -8.93 8.26 -7.33
CA VAL A 79 -9.54 6.98 -6.95
C VAL A 79 -10.86 7.23 -6.26
N SER A 80 -11.94 6.65 -6.82
CA SER A 80 -13.26 6.59 -6.16
C SER A 80 -13.46 5.20 -5.57
N LYS A 81 -13.44 5.08 -4.25
CA LYS A 81 -13.63 3.81 -3.54
C LYS A 81 -15.03 3.24 -3.80
N SER A 82 -16.06 4.07 -3.73
CA SER A 82 -17.45 3.64 -3.92
C SER A 82 -17.74 3.13 -5.34
N LYS A 83 -17.08 3.71 -6.35
CA LYS A 83 -17.24 3.31 -7.75
C LYS A 83 -16.32 2.18 -8.18
N ARG A 84 -15.31 1.84 -7.39
CA ARG A 84 -14.22 0.92 -7.78
C ARG A 84 -13.55 1.37 -9.07
N GLU A 85 -13.25 2.67 -9.16
CA GLU A 85 -12.63 3.30 -10.32
C GLU A 85 -11.37 4.04 -9.94
N LEU A 86 -10.34 3.91 -10.77
CA LEU A 86 -9.19 4.78 -10.82
C LEU A 86 -9.23 5.58 -12.13
N ARG A 87 -9.18 6.89 -12.04
CA ARG A 87 -9.18 7.80 -13.19
C ARG A 87 -7.83 8.47 -13.31
N LEU A 88 -7.30 8.44 -14.52
CA LEU A 88 -6.07 9.15 -14.89
C LEU A 88 -6.43 10.41 -15.68
N TYR A 89 -5.92 11.53 -15.22
CA TYR A 89 -6.02 12.82 -15.90
C TYR A 89 -4.66 13.25 -16.42
N ALA A 90 -4.62 13.92 -17.56
CA ALA A 90 -3.44 14.56 -18.13
C ALA A 90 -3.84 15.92 -18.73
N GLY A 91 -3.12 16.99 -18.39
CA GLY A 91 -3.46 18.34 -18.83
C GLY A 91 -4.85 18.81 -18.41
N GLY A 92 -5.41 18.24 -17.35
CA GLY A 92 -6.79 18.51 -16.88
C GLY A 92 -7.87 17.64 -17.52
N GLU A 93 -7.56 16.89 -18.58
CA GLU A 93 -8.49 16.02 -19.30
C GLU A 93 -8.47 14.60 -18.73
N LEU A 94 -9.63 13.91 -18.66
CA LEU A 94 -9.74 12.49 -18.33
C LEU A 94 -9.25 11.67 -19.52
N VAL A 95 -8.15 10.92 -19.32
CA VAL A 95 -7.53 10.12 -20.41
C VAL A 95 -7.76 8.62 -20.24
N ARG A 96 -8.01 8.13 -19.00
CA ARG A 96 -8.28 6.72 -18.70
C ARG A 96 -9.18 6.57 -17.48
N THR A 97 -9.95 5.48 -17.51
CA THR A 97 -10.65 4.96 -16.33
C THR A 97 -10.34 3.46 -16.23
N TYR A 98 -9.93 3.03 -15.05
CA TYR A 98 -9.59 1.64 -14.76
C TYR A 98 -10.50 1.11 -13.67
N ARG A 99 -10.88 -0.17 -13.77
CA ARG A 99 -11.52 -0.89 -12.67
C ARG A 99 -10.47 -1.23 -11.61
N ILE A 100 -10.84 -1.15 -10.34
CA ILE A 100 -9.97 -1.46 -9.22
C ILE A 100 -10.62 -2.40 -8.21
N ALA A 101 -9.78 -3.04 -7.40
CA ALA A 101 -10.17 -3.67 -6.14
C ALA A 101 -9.46 -2.96 -4.98
N LEU A 102 -10.06 -3.02 -3.81
CA LEU A 102 -9.60 -2.31 -2.60
C LEU A 102 -9.22 -3.29 -1.48
N GLY A 103 -8.95 -2.73 -0.30
CA GLY A 103 -8.82 -3.50 0.93
C GLY A 103 -10.12 -4.23 1.30
N THR A 104 -10.00 -5.32 2.07
CA THR A 104 -11.18 -6.10 2.53
C THR A 104 -12.08 -5.32 3.49
N ASN A 105 -11.65 -4.14 3.95
CA ASN A 105 -12.50 -3.11 4.55
C ASN A 105 -12.58 -1.91 3.57
N PRO A 106 -13.47 -1.97 2.56
CA PRO A 106 -13.46 -1.01 1.47
C PRO A 106 -14.19 0.31 1.77
N VAL A 107 -14.94 0.37 2.87
CA VAL A 107 -15.81 1.51 3.20
C VAL A 107 -15.09 2.53 4.07
N ASP A 108 -14.40 2.05 5.12
CA ASP A 108 -13.77 2.93 6.09
C ASP A 108 -12.50 3.58 5.54
N ASP A 109 -12.16 4.74 6.10
CA ASP A 109 -10.84 5.34 5.91
C ASP A 109 -9.81 4.60 6.77
N LYS A 110 -8.59 4.48 6.25
CA LYS A 110 -7.48 3.86 6.97
C LYS A 110 -7.02 4.73 8.13
N VAL A 111 -6.93 4.12 9.32
CA VAL A 111 -6.51 4.81 10.56
C VAL A 111 -5.32 4.15 11.25
N ARG A 112 -5.05 2.86 11.00
CA ARG A 112 -3.95 2.11 11.64
C ARG A 112 -3.50 0.91 10.81
N GLN A 113 -2.34 0.37 11.19
CA GLN A 113 -1.85 -0.88 10.63
C GLN A 113 -2.87 -2.02 10.88
N GLY A 114 -3.13 -2.83 9.86
CA GLY A 114 -3.95 -4.03 9.95
C GLY A 114 -5.47 -3.83 9.89
N ASP A 115 -5.98 -2.60 9.76
CA ASP A 115 -7.41 -2.30 9.61
C ASP A 115 -7.99 -2.69 8.24
N ARG A 116 -7.10 -3.03 7.28
CA ARG A 116 -7.45 -3.46 5.91
C ARG A 116 -8.24 -2.44 5.10
N ALA A 117 -8.33 -1.21 5.58
CA ALA A 117 -8.96 -0.11 4.87
C ALA A 117 -7.98 0.52 3.86
N THR A 118 -8.50 0.94 2.72
CA THR A 118 -7.80 1.80 1.77
C THR A 118 -7.92 3.24 2.23
N PRO A 119 -6.80 3.99 2.39
CA PRO A 119 -6.85 5.35 2.90
C PRO A 119 -7.59 6.31 1.98
N GLU A 120 -8.18 7.34 2.57
CA GLU A 120 -8.74 8.50 1.89
C GLU A 120 -7.83 9.72 2.10
N GLY A 121 -7.81 10.64 1.13
CA GLY A 121 -7.00 11.86 1.20
C GLY A 121 -6.12 12.11 0.00
N ASP A 122 -5.18 13.04 0.17
CA ASP A 122 -4.24 13.47 -0.86
C ASP A 122 -2.87 12.85 -0.63
N PHE A 123 -2.39 12.14 -1.64
CA PHE A 123 -1.11 11.43 -1.66
C PHE A 123 -0.31 11.78 -2.92
N TYR A 124 0.86 11.19 -3.04
CA TYR A 124 1.65 11.18 -4.27
C TYR A 124 2.39 9.85 -4.40
N ILE A 125 2.80 9.52 -5.61
CA ILE A 125 3.64 8.36 -5.89
C ILE A 125 5.03 8.63 -5.31
N CYS A 126 5.42 7.87 -4.29
CA CYS A 126 6.72 8.02 -3.61
C CYS A 126 7.68 6.83 -3.84
N VAL A 127 7.21 5.75 -4.46
CA VAL A 127 7.99 4.56 -4.81
C VAL A 127 7.48 3.99 -6.13
N LYS A 128 8.41 3.56 -7.01
CA LYS A 128 8.11 2.70 -8.18
C LYS A 128 8.84 1.37 -7.97
N ASN A 129 8.11 0.27 -7.90
CA ASN A 129 8.70 -1.05 -7.67
C ASN A 129 8.39 -1.99 -8.86
N ALA A 130 9.41 -2.25 -9.68
CA ALA A 130 9.34 -3.16 -10.81
C ALA A 130 9.52 -4.64 -10.42
N ARG A 131 9.80 -4.93 -9.14
CA ARG A 131 9.97 -6.29 -8.60
C ARG A 131 8.96 -6.59 -7.52
N SER A 132 7.72 -6.14 -7.73
CA SER A 132 6.61 -6.38 -6.81
C SER A 132 6.12 -7.84 -6.93
N ASN A 133 5.72 -8.45 -5.80
CA ASN A 133 5.04 -9.74 -5.79
C ASN A 133 3.69 -9.70 -6.54
N PHE A 134 3.16 -8.51 -6.78
CA PHE A 134 1.93 -8.26 -7.52
C PHE A 134 2.22 -7.63 -8.90
N TYR A 135 3.22 -8.15 -9.60
CA TYR A 135 3.69 -7.72 -10.91
C TYR A 135 4.44 -6.37 -10.87
N LEU A 136 3.76 -5.25 -10.86
CA LEU A 136 4.31 -3.90 -10.76
C LEU A 136 3.58 -3.14 -9.65
N SER A 137 4.24 -2.16 -9.01
CA SER A 137 3.56 -1.35 -8.02
C SER A 137 4.11 0.09 -7.89
N LEU A 138 3.17 1.00 -7.55
CA LEU A 138 3.39 2.41 -7.30
C LEU A 138 3.04 2.70 -5.84
N GLY A 139 4.03 2.99 -4.99
CA GLY A 139 3.84 3.25 -3.57
C GLY A 139 3.34 4.66 -3.32
N LEU A 140 2.33 4.78 -2.47
CA LEU A 140 1.72 6.04 -2.07
C LEU A 140 2.36 6.61 -0.80
N SER A 141 2.32 7.93 -0.68
CA SER A 141 2.85 8.67 0.47
C SER A 141 1.93 8.62 1.70
N TYR A 142 1.32 7.46 1.95
CA TYR A 142 0.59 7.20 3.20
C TYR A 142 1.57 6.78 4.30
N PRO A 143 1.41 7.25 5.58
CA PRO A 143 0.41 8.22 6.03
C PRO A 143 0.76 9.65 5.60
N ASN A 144 -0.28 10.45 5.30
CA ASN A 144 -0.14 11.86 5.00
C ASN A 144 -0.11 12.74 6.28
N ALA A 145 -0.11 14.07 6.16
CA ALA A 145 -0.06 14.97 7.30
C ALA A 145 -1.32 14.94 8.17
N GLU A 146 -2.49 14.71 7.55
CA GLU A 146 -3.78 14.62 8.25
C GLU A 146 -3.89 13.31 9.02
N ASP A 147 -3.46 12.19 8.42
CA ASP A 147 -3.34 10.90 9.09
C ASP A 147 -2.43 10.99 10.31
N ALA A 148 -1.28 11.64 10.14
CA ALA A 148 -0.32 11.83 11.23
C ALA A 148 -0.90 12.70 12.36
N ALA A 149 -1.63 13.78 12.03
CA ALA A 149 -2.28 14.63 13.02
C ALA A 149 -3.37 13.88 13.78
N ARG A 150 -4.20 13.10 13.07
CA ARG A 150 -5.20 12.20 13.66
C ARG A 150 -4.53 11.18 14.59
N GLY A 151 -3.50 10.50 14.11
CA GLY A 151 -2.77 9.48 14.87
C GLY A 151 -2.10 10.03 16.13
N LEU A 152 -1.57 11.26 16.09
CA LEU A 152 -1.03 11.91 17.28
C LEU A 152 -2.13 12.25 18.30
N ARG A 153 -3.24 12.85 17.85
CA ARG A 153 -4.40 13.16 18.70
C ARG A 153 -4.94 11.91 19.39
N ASP A 154 -5.04 10.82 18.64
CA ASP A 154 -5.59 9.55 19.09
C ASP A 154 -4.54 8.67 19.82
N LYS A 155 -3.33 9.23 20.07
CA LYS A 155 -2.21 8.58 20.78
C LYS A 155 -1.70 7.29 20.14
N LEU A 156 -1.93 7.11 18.84
CA LEU A 156 -1.40 5.99 18.06
C LEU A 156 0.08 6.17 17.73
N ILE A 157 0.53 7.41 17.58
CA ILE A 157 1.93 7.73 17.29
C ILE A 157 2.45 8.80 18.26
N THR A 158 3.77 8.83 18.41
CA THR A 158 4.46 9.83 19.22
C THR A 158 4.60 11.17 18.46
N ARG A 159 4.89 12.24 19.20
CA ARG A 159 5.23 13.56 18.61
C ARG A 159 6.41 13.46 17.63
N ALA A 160 7.43 12.69 17.97
CA ALA A 160 8.60 12.51 17.10
C ALA A 160 8.22 11.82 15.77
N GLN A 161 7.39 10.78 15.80
CA GLN A 161 6.89 10.11 14.61
C GLN A 161 6.02 11.05 13.75
N TYR A 162 5.12 11.81 14.35
CA TYR A 162 4.35 12.85 13.67
C TYR A 162 5.25 13.81 12.90
N GLU A 163 6.28 14.37 13.57
CA GLU A 163 7.20 15.33 12.96
C GLU A 163 8.02 14.71 11.83
N GLN A 164 8.39 13.43 11.95
CA GLN A 164 9.08 12.70 10.88
C GLN A 164 8.17 12.54 9.64
N ILE A 165 6.92 12.15 9.83
CA ILE A 165 5.94 12.02 8.75
C ILE A 165 5.75 13.38 8.06
N VAL A 166 5.43 14.43 8.83
CA VAL A 166 5.19 15.78 8.29
C VAL A 166 6.41 16.31 7.51
N ARG A 167 7.63 16.11 8.02
CA ARG A 167 8.86 16.49 7.29
C ARG A 167 8.99 15.73 5.97
N ALA A 168 8.72 14.43 5.96
CA ALA A 168 8.79 13.61 4.74
C ALA A 168 7.77 14.09 3.69
N ILE A 169 6.52 14.33 4.10
CA ILE A 169 5.46 14.83 3.22
C ILE A 169 5.80 16.20 2.63
N ARG A 170 6.25 17.15 3.46
CA ARG A 170 6.68 18.49 3.00
C ARG A 170 7.81 18.44 1.98
N SER A 171 8.70 17.46 2.11
CA SER A 171 9.84 17.25 1.20
C SER A 171 9.53 16.32 0.04
N LYS A 172 8.28 15.93 -0.18
CA LYS A 172 7.85 14.96 -1.21
C LYS A 172 8.64 13.65 -1.19
N ARG A 173 9.03 13.18 0.01
CA ARG A 173 9.73 11.91 0.23
C ARG A 173 8.79 10.88 0.82
N ARG A 174 9.16 9.61 0.75
CA ARG A 174 8.43 8.51 1.40
C ARG A 174 8.37 8.76 2.92
N PRO A 175 7.17 8.79 3.54
CA PRO A 175 7.04 8.85 4.99
C PRO A 175 7.51 7.55 5.66
N PRO A 176 7.79 7.54 6.98
CA PRO A 176 7.99 6.31 7.73
C PRO A 176 6.78 5.38 7.61
N TRP A 177 7.02 4.10 7.32
CA TRP A 177 6.00 3.07 7.18
C TRP A 177 5.93 2.10 8.36
N ASP A 178 6.81 2.28 9.32
CA ASP A 178 7.00 1.45 10.52
C ASP A 178 6.34 2.03 11.78
N THR A 179 5.31 2.83 11.62
CA THR A 179 4.51 3.38 12.72
C THR A 179 3.21 2.58 12.93
N ALA A 180 2.51 2.83 14.03
CA ALA A 180 1.19 2.23 14.28
C ALA A 180 0.11 2.62 13.24
N LEU A 181 0.32 3.69 12.46
CA LEU A 181 -0.54 4.03 11.33
C LEU A 181 -0.35 3.07 10.16
N GLY A 182 0.82 2.42 10.10
CA GLY A 182 1.23 1.59 8.99
C GLY A 182 1.81 2.39 7.83
N GLY A 183 1.86 1.75 6.69
CA GLY A 183 2.41 2.26 5.43
C GLY A 183 2.23 1.22 4.34
N GLU A 184 3.12 1.22 3.35
CA GLU A 184 3.14 0.22 2.27
C GLU A 184 1.81 0.11 1.51
N ILE A 185 1.12 1.24 1.35
CA ILE A 185 -0.06 1.34 0.49
C ILE A 185 0.41 1.56 -0.93
N PHE A 186 0.03 0.65 -1.81
CA PHE A 186 0.42 0.66 -3.22
C PHE A 186 -0.80 0.62 -4.14
N ILE A 187 -0.61 1.16 -5.34
CA ILE A 187 -1.38 0.82 -6.53
C ILE A 187 -0.60 -0.28 -7.24
N HIS A 188 -1.18 -1.49 -7.45
CA HIS A 188 -0.44 -2.66 -7.94
C HIS A 188 -1.30 -3.57 -8.82
N GLY A 189 -0.68 -4.51 -9.49
CA GLY A 189 -1.37 -5.55 -10.28
C GLY A 189 -1.97 -6.65 -9.42
N GLY A 190 -2.40 -7.72 -10.05
CA GLY A 190 -2.93 -8.92 -9.39
C GLY A 190 -4.42 -9.14 -9.58
N GLY A 191 -5.12 -8.21 -10.26
CA GLY A 191 -6.53 -8.38 -10.64
C GLY A 191 -7.53 -7.62 -9.78
N THR A 192 -8.78 -7.56 -10.27
CA THR A 192 -9.86 -6.75 -9.71
C THR A 192 -11.10 -7.56 -9.35
N GLU A 193 -10.94 -8.84 -9.10
CA GLU A 193 -12.02 -9.76 -8.75
C GLU A 193 -12.36 -9.67 -7.26
N GLY A 194 -13.15 -8.67 -6.89
CA GLY A 194 -13.52 -8.38 -5.51
C GLY A 194 -12.46 -7.59 -4.74
N ASP A 195 -12.80 -7.15 -3.53
CA ASP A 195 -11.90 -6.42 -2.63
C ASP A 195 -11.10 -7.42 -1.80
N TRP A 196 -9.82 -7.56 -2.07
CA TRP A 196 -8.97 -8.63 -1.50
C TRP A 196 -7.69 -8.14 -0.84
N THR A 197 -7.35 -6.86 -1.00
CA THR A 197 -6.07 -6.36 -0.51
C THR A 197 -6.08 -6.05 0.99
N TRP A 198 -4.93 -5.66 1.52
CA TRP A 198 -4.80 -5.21 2.90
C TRP A 198 -4.79 -3.68 3.01
N GLY A 199 -5.42 -3.00 2.05
CA GLY A 199 -5.54 -1.55 1.99
C GLY A 199 -4.94 -0.94 0.71
N CYS A 200 -4.30 -1.73 -0.14
CA CYS A 200 -3.82 -1.30 -1.44
C CYS A 200 -4.96 -1.13 -2.45
N VAL A 201 -4.65 -0.53 -3.59
CA VAL A 201 -5.51 -0.43 -4.77
C VAL A 201 -4.98 -1.41 -5.81
N ALA A 202 -5.72 -2.47 -6.12
CA ALA A 202 -5.32 -3.47 -7.11
C ALA A 202 -5.97 -3.20 -8.47
N LEU A 203 -5.23 -3.48 -9.54
CA LEU A 203 -5.64 -3.37 -10.94
C LEU A 203 -5.37 -4.67 -11.70
N ALA A 204 -5.88 -4.75 -12.93
CA ALA A 204 -5.38 -5.73 -13.89
C ALA A 204 -3.89 -5.46 -14.22
N ASN A 205 -3.15 -6.52 -14.57
CA ASN A 205 -1.72 -6.38 -14.85
C ASN A 205 -1.43 -5.46 -16.06
N THR A 206 -2.29 -5.47 -17.06
CA THR A 206 -2.23 -4.55 -18.20
C THR A 206 -2.36 -3.09 -17.79
N ASP A 207 -3.27 -2.81 -16.87
CA ASP A 207 -3.61 -1.47 -16.43
C ASP A 207 -2.52 -0.87 -15.56
N ILE A 208 -2.01 -1.64 -14.58
CA ILE A 208 -0.87 -1.17 -13.79
C ILE A 208 0.39 -1.00 -14.63
N LYS A 209 0.57 -1.80 -15.70
CA LYS A 209 1.70 -1.62 -16.63
C LYS A 209 1.61 -0.27 -17.33
N GLU A 210 0.44 0.11 -17.86
CA GLU A 210 0.22 1.40 -18.49
C GLU A 210 0.48 2.56 -17.51
N LEU A 211 -0.07 2.48 -16.28
CA LEU A 211 0.17 3.47 -15.23
C LEU A 211 1.63 3.56 -14.80
N PHE A 212 2.28 2.41 -14.65
CA PHE A 212 3.68 2.34 -14.24
C PHE A 212 4.59 3.03 -15.26
N ASP A 213 4.34 2.84 -16.56
CA ASP A 213 5.13 3.48 -17.60
C ASP A 213 4.83 4.99 -17.72
N ALA A 214 3.56 5.37 -17.54
CA ALA A 214 3.09 6.72 -17.77
C ALA A 214 3.35 7.70 -16.60
N LEU A 215 3.38 7.20 -15.35
CA LEU A 215 3.38 8.06 -14.16
C LEU A 215 4.78 8.22 -13.57
N PRO A 216 5.31 9.47 -13.49
CA PRO A 216 6.55 9.74 -12.76
C PRO A 216 6.36 9.72 -11.26
N MET A 217 7.48 9.65 -10.53
CA MET A 217 7.52 9.92 -9.09
C MET A 217 6.98 11.33 -8.81
N GLY A 218 6.28 11.50 -7.70
CA GLY A 218 5.66 12.76 -7.31
C GLY A 218 4.27 13.01 -7.92
N THR A 219 3.80 12.16 -8.84
CA THR A 219 2.43 12.28 -9.40
C THR A 219 1.40 12.34 -8.28
N PRO A 220 0.52 13.37 -8.23
CA PRO A 220 -0.56 13.47 -7.25
C PRO A 220 -1.56 12.33 -7.39
N VAL A 221 -2.00 11.81 -6.25
CA VAL A 221 -3.03 10.77 -6.14
C VAL A 221 -4.04 11.20 -5.10
N LYS A 222 -5.30 11.36 -5.48
CA LYS A 222 -6.40 11.62 -4.56
C LYS A 222 -7.26 10.37 -4.44
N ILE A 223 -7.59 9.97 -3.21
CA ILE A 223 -8.47 8.83 -2.92
C ILE A 223 -9.66 9.37 -2.13
N GLU A 224 -10.86 9.11 -2.64
CA GLU A 224 -12.13 9.49 -2.01
C GLU A 224 -13.08 8.29 -1.94
N ARG A 225 -14.04 8.38 -1.08
CA ARG A 225 -15.09 7.39 -0.87
C ARG A 225 -15.93 7.07 -2.10
#